data_fdafc646af140eb83d416d6f50c20ff3
#
_entry.id   fdafc646af140eb83d416d6f50c20ff3
#
_cell.length_a   1.000
_cell.length_b   1.000
_cell.length_c   1.000
_cell.angle_alpha   90.00
_cell.angle_beta   90.00
_cell.angle_gamma   90.00
#
_symmetry.space_group_name_H-M   'P 1'
#
loop_
_entity.id
_entity.type
_entity.pdbx_description
1 polymer ?
#
loop_
_entity_poly.entity_id
_entity_poly.type
_entity_poly.pdbx_seq_one_letter_code
_entity_poly.pdbx_strand_id
1 'polypeptide(L)'
;MSRALVAVALVVLAAIAYVVVQVARPVPPVSAAAVPVHDGLSGSAPALGWPSQGEAAFGVVGDGVLASHGATAPTPLGSVTKIMTAYILLHDHPLATGQDGPEIPVTAADVTSYEADKAATDSVVAVQAGEQLTERQALEALLIPSGDNMAALLAAWDAGSVPAFVAKMNDEATTLGLANTHYADVSGVQPGSASTAADQVRLTMAAMSLPVFRVIVAMPQVTLPVAGIQYNVDALLGTDHILGVKTGYTGHAGGCFVFAATTTVGTATVTVVGAILHQTATPTQPSALQAAFDATTTLLPTIDRSLERGQVVRSGQVLATIEAPWSSPVSLRATTSVTVLGLAGEAASVKVDLPRHLAGSVTSGERIGTALVTVGAFHQHVPLVASAGIPPVSLRWRLTDV
;
A
#
# COMPACT_ATOMS: atom_id res chain seq x y z
N MET A 1 -31.19 -5.88 -81.99
CA MET A 1 -29.96 -5.44 -81.24
C MET A 1 -28.77 -6.11 -81.87
N SER A 2 -27.69 -5.36 -82.19
CA SER A 2 -26.48 -5.94 -82.78
C SER A 2 -25.78 -6.83 -81.74
N ARG A 3 -25.15 -7.92 -82.12
CA ARG A 3 -24.34 -8.81 -81.26
C ARG A 3 -23.33 -8.03 -80.41
N ALA A 4 -22.82 -6.90 -80.93
CA ALA A 4 -21.93 -6.00 -80.20
C ALA A 4 -22.59 -5.27 -79.05
N LEU A 5 -23.86 -4.84 -79.18
CA LEU A 5 -24.63 -4.19 -78.03
C LEU A 5 -24.93 -5.18 -76.90
N VAL A 6 -25.21 -6.45 -77.29
CA VAL A 6 -25.42 -7.52 -76.26
C VAL A 6 -24.13 -7.83 -75.50
N ALA A 7 -22.99 -7.91 -76.25
CA ALA A 7 -21.69 -8.15 -75.62
C ALA A 7 -21.27 -7.00 -74.66
N VAL A 8 -21.49 -5.74 -75.06
CA VAL A 8 -21.21 -4.59 -74.19
C VAL A 8 -22.13 -4.60 -72.99
N ALA A 9 -23.42 -4.90 -73.12
CA ALA A 9 -24.36 -5.00 -71.97
C ALA A 9 -23.93 -6.10 -71.00
N LEU A 10 -23.45 -7.26 -71.51
CA LEU A 10 -22.98 -8.34 -70.63
C LEU A 10 -21.68 -7.94 -69.85
N VAL A 11 -20.74 -7.25 -70.51
CA VAL A 11 -19.53 -6.74 -69.88
C VAL A 11 -19.86 -5.71 -68.78
N VAL A 12 -20.78 -4.79 -69.07
CA VAL A 12 -21.23 -3.81 -68.10
C VAL A 12 -21.94 -4.47 -66.89
N LEU A 13 -22.82 -5.45 -67.15
CA LEU A 13 -23.47 -6.22 -66.08
C LEU A 13 -22.47 -7.02 -65.21
N ALA A 14 -21.47 -7.63 -65.84
CA ALA A 14 -20.40 -8.33 -65.14
C ALA A 14 -19.55 -7.37 -64.26
N ALA A 15 -19.24 -6.18 -64.81
CA ALA A 15 -18.53 -5.14 -64.05
C ALA A 15 -19.36 -4.62 -62.85
N ILE A 16 -20.65 -4.40 -63.04
CA ILE A 16 -21.55 -4.00 -61.96
C ILE A 16 -21.64 -5.12 -60.91
N ALA A 17 -21.84 -6.37 -61.31
CA ALA A 17 -21.88 -7.50 -60.43
C ALA A 17 -20.58 -7.66 -59.62
N TYR A 18 -19.44 -7.49 -60.28
CA TYR A 18 -18.12 -7.47 -59.60
C TYR A 18 -18.04 -6.37 -58.52
N VAL A 19 -18.38 -5.14 -58.87
CA VAL A 19 -18.38 -4.02 -57.94
C VAL A 19 -19.31 -4.29 -56.73
N VAL A 20 -20.52 -4.79 -56.98
CA VAL A 20 -21.48 -5.12 -55.92
C VAL A 20 -20.93 -6.17 -54.97
N VAL A 21 -20.32 -7.24 -55.52
CA VAL A 21 -19.70 -8.31 -54.70
C VAL A 21 -18.56 -7.75 -53.86
N GLN A 22 -17.68 -6.95 -54.45
CA GLN A 22 -16.54 -6.36 -53.71
C GLN A 22 -16.96 -5.35 -52.65
N VAL A 23 -18.02 -4.57 -52.87
CA VAL A 23 -18.57 -3.63 -51.90
C VAL A 23 -19.26 -4.37 -50.74
N ALA A 24 -19.96 -5.48 -51.05
CA ALA A 24 -20.65 -6.30 -50.05
C ALA A 24 -19.69 -7.24 -49.27
N ARG A 25 -18.45 -7.39 -49.69
CA ARG A 25 -17.44 -8.23 -49.04
C ARG A 25 -17.16 -7.70 -47.62
N PRO A 26 -17.14 -8.58 -46.60
CA PRO A 26 -16.78 -8.17 -45.24
C PRO A 26 -15.38 -7.54 -45.18
N VAL A 27 -15.27 -6.44 -44.46
CA VAL A 27 -13.97 -5.80 -44.21
C VAL A 27 -13.14 -6.68 -43.28
N PRO A 28 -11.88 -6.95 -43.57
CA PRO A 28 -11.03 -7.66 -42.63
C PRO A 28 -10.98 -6.97 -41.29
N PRO A 29 -10.87 -7.71 -40.16
CA PRO A 29 -10.77 -7.10 -38.87
C PRO A 29 -9.50 -6.26 -38.72
N VAL A 30 -9.60 -5.16 -38.02
CA VAL A 30 -8.45 -4.41 -37.53
C VAL A 30 -7.85 -5.19 -36.37
N SER A 31 -6.57 -5.48 -36.43
CA SER A 31 -5.81 -6.15 -35.39
C SER A 31 -5.03 -5.15 -34.54
N ALA A 32 -4.78 -5.49 -33.28
CA ALA A 32 -3.94 -4.71 -32.40
C ALA A 32 -2.98 -5.65 -31.66
N ALA A 33 -1.71 -5.26 -31.56
CA ALA A 33 -0.67 -6.01 -30.89
C ALA A 33 0.06 -5.13 -29.86
N ALA A 34 0.28 -5.67 -28.68
CA ALA A 34 1.10 -5.02 -27.65
C ALA A 34 2.58 -5.04 -28.06
N VAL A 35 3.29 -3.95 -27.79
CA VAL A 35 4.74 -3.87 -27.91
C VAL A 35 5.33 -4.27 -26.56
N PRO A 36 6.23 -5.26 -26.49
CA PRO A 36 6.90 -5.63 -25.25
C PRO A 36 7.64 -4.44 -24.63
N VAL A 37 7.44 -4.22 -23.35
CA VAL A 37 8.19 -3.24 -22.55
C VAL A 37 9.07 -4.02 -21.59
N HIS A 38 10.37 -3.79 -21.65
CA HIS A 38 11.38 -4.48 -20.83
C HIS A 38 11.98 -3.55 -19.77
N ASP A 39 11.38 -2.38 -19.55
CA ASP A 39 11.86 -1.42 -18.58
C ASP A 39 11.42 -1.85 -17.17
N GLY A 40 12.31 -1.68 -16.21
CA GLY A 40 12.10 -1.89 -14.79
C GLY A 40 12.86 -0.82 -14.02
N LEU A 41 12.93 -0.96 -12.71
CA LEU A 41 13.83 -0.15 -11.90
C LEU A 41 15.27 -0.58 -12.18
N SER A 42 16.17 0.39 -12.29
CA SER A 42 17.57 0.12 -12.59
C SER A 42 18.29 -0.58 -11.43
N GLY A 43 19.49 -1.10 -11.69
CA GLY A 43 20.30 -1.79 -10.69
C GLY A 43 20.06 -3.30 -10.62
N SER A 44 20.46 -3.90 -9.51
CA SER A 44 20.31 -5.32 -9.22
C SER A 44 19.50 -5.53 -7.93
N ALA A 45 18.84 -6.68 -7.84
CA ALA A 45 18.09 -7.04 -6.64
C ALA A 45 18.95 -6.87 -5.39
N PRO A 46 18.46 -6.14 -4.37
CA PRO A 46 19.26 -5.82 -3.19
C PRO A 46 19.43 -7.02 -2.26
N ALA A 47 20.58 -7.09 -1.60
CA ALA A 47 20.77 -7.96 -0.45
C ALA A 47 20.23 -7.23 0.80
N LEU A 48 19.01 -7.52 1.20
CA LEU A 48 18.37 -6.95 2.38
C LEU A 48 18.83 -7.67 3.65
N GLY A 49 19.09 -6.90 4.71
CA GLY A 49 19.53 -7.39 6.01
C GLY A 49 18.39 -7.97 6.84
N TRP A 50 17.69 -8.97 6.30
CA TRP A 50 16.57 -9.61 6.97
C TRP A 50 16.97 -10.28 8.29
N PRO A 51 16.10 -10.26 9.32
CA PRO A 51 16.36 -11.04 10.53
C PRO A 51 16.40 -12.53 10.24
N SER A 52 17.21 -13.25 11.00
CA SER A 52 17.36 -14.70 10.84
C SER A 52 16.22 -15.51 11.49
N GLN A 53 15.35 -14.87 12.24
CA GLN A 53 14.20 -15.49 12.93
C GLN A 53 12.99 -14.53 12.93
N GLY A 54 11.81 -15.06 13.24
CA GLY A 54 10.57 -14.28 13.22
C GLY A 54 10.19 -13.88 11.79
N GLU A 55 9.59 -12.74 11.67
CA GLU A 55 9.17 -12.17 10.39
C GLU A 55 9.45 -10.67 10.30
N ALA A 56 9.61 -10.17 9.10
CA ALA A 56 9.82 -8.77 8.83
C ALA A 56 9.15 -8.34 7.52
N ALA A 57 8.73 -7.09 7.46
CA ALA A 57 8.25 -6.47 6.24
C ALA A 57 8.57 -4.97 6.26
N PHE A 58 8.61 -4.36 5.10
CA PHE A 58 8.65 -2.91 4.99
C PHE A 58 7.92 -2.41 3.75
N GLY A 59 7.57 -1.14 3.78
CA GLY A 59 6.95 -0.43 2.68
C GLY A 59 7.22 1.06 2.78
N VAL A 60 6.70 1.80 1.83
CA VAL A 60 6.80 3.26 1.79
C VAL A 60 5.41 3.86 1.83
N VAL A 61 5.21 4.87 2.66
CA VAL A 61 3.92 5.56 2.77
C VAL A 61 3.53 6.12 1.40
N GLY A 62 2.37 5.69 0.89
CA GLY A 62 1.86 6.05 -0.43
C GLY A 62 2.18 5.05 -1.55
N ASP A 63 3.20 4.20 -1.38
CA ASP A 63 3.60 3.21 -2.40
C ASP A 63 3.29 1.75 -1.99
N GLY A 64 2.93 1.50 -0.72
CA GLY A 64 2.53 0.19 -0.21
C GLY A 64 3.69 -0.66 0.32
N VAL A 65 3.40 -1.94 0.61
CA VAL A 65 4.40 -2.93 1.07
C VAL A 65 5.29 -3.32 -0.11
N LEU A 66 6.60 -3.14 0.06
CA LEU A 66 7.59 -3.42 -0.99
C LEU A 66 8.20 -4.81 -0.85
N ALA A 67 8.48 -5.28 0.38
CA ALA A 67 9.03 -6.60 0.61
C ALA A 67 8.66 -7.14 1.99
N SER A 68 8.67 -8.48 2.10
CA SER A 68 8.47 -9.21 3.35
C SER A 68 9.35 -10.46 3.39
N HIS A 69 9.66 -10.92 4.61
CA HIS A 69 10.51 -12.08 4.87
C HIS A 69 10.03 -12.84 6.10
N GLY A 70 10.25 -14.14 6.11
CA GLY A 70 9.92 -15.03 7.22
C GLY A 70 8.54 -15.67 7.07
N ALA A 71 7.91 -16.00 8.20
CA ALA A 71 6.61 -16.67 8.24
C ALA A 71 5.50 -15.77 7.67
N THR A 72 4.52 -16.41 7.05
CA THR A 72 3.30 -15.74 6.57
C THR A 72 2.08 -16.02 7.45
N ALA A 73 2.27 -16.86 8.48
CA ALA A 73 1.24 -17.15 9.47
C ALA A 73 1.23 -16.06 10.54
N PRO A 74 0.04 -15.63 11.03
CA PRO A 74 -0.05 -14.61 12.07
C PRO A 74 0.71 -15.01 13.33
N THR A 75 1.46 -14.07 13.91
CA THR A 75 2.14 -14.21 15.20
C THR A 75 1.57 -13.21 16.21
N PRO A 76 1.58 -13.53 17.54
CA PRO A 76 1.14 -12.59 18.55
C PRO A 76 1.91 -11.27 18.49
N LEU A 77 1.21 -10.17 18.73
CA LEU A 77 1.72 -8.81 18.49
C LEU A 77 2.32 -8.14 19.74
N GLY A 78 1.88 -8.55 20.94
CA GLY A 78 2.14 -7.73 22.12
C GLY A 78 1.59 -6.30 21.93
N SER A 79 2.20 -5.35 22.56
CA SER A 79 1.76 -3.94 22.54
C SER A 79 1.79 -3.25 21.18
N VAL A 80 2.27 -3.91 20.09
CA VAL A 80 2.08 -3.41 18.73
C VAL A 80 0.58 -3.29 18.37
N THR A 81 -0.28 -4.10 18.97
CA THR A 81 -1.75 -4.02 18.90
C THR A 81 -2.29 -2.60 19.11
N LYS A 82 -1.65 -1.79 19.95
CA LYS A 82 -2.07 -0.41 20.28
C LYS A 82 -2.00 0.56 19.10
N ILE A 83 -1.32 0.19 18.00
CA ILE A 83 -1.37 0.97 16.76
C ILE A 83 -2.80 0.97 16.20
N MET A 84 -3.49 -0.18 16.17
CA MET A 84 -4.88 -0.26 15.74
C MET A 84 -5.80 0.51 16.69
N THR A 85 -5.58 0.38 17.99
CA THR A 85 -6.36 1.12 19.00
C THR A 85 -6.27 2.63 18.79
N ALA A 86 -5.05 3.15 18.62
CA ALA A 86 -4.84 4.58 18.36
C ALA A 86 -5.36 5.03 16.99
N TYR A 87 -5.23 4.18 15.98
CA TYR A 87 -5.72 4.46 14.63
C TYR A 87 -7.24 4.66 14.61
N ILE A 88 -8.00 3.73 15.22
CA ILE A 88 -9.47 3.82 15.30
C ILE A 88 -9.89 5.08 16.06
N LEU A 89 -9.28 5.34 17.20
CA LEU A 89 -9.59 6.52 18.00
C LEU A 89 -9.41 7.82 17.22
N LEU A 90 -8.27 7.99 16.55
CA LEU A 90 -8.01 9.17 15.73
C LEU A 90 -8.82 9.23 14.44
N HIS A 91 -9.38 8.10 13.99
CA HIS A 91 -10.31 8.05 12.87
C HIS A 91 -11.71 8.51 13.29
N ASP A 92 -12.19 8.09 14.45
CA ASP A 92 -13.53 8.36 14.95
C ASP A 92 -13.62 9.70 15.69
N HIS A 93 -12.53 10.09 16.35
CA HIS A 93 -12.36 11.36 17.07
C HIS A 93 -11.14 12.10 16.47
N PRO A 94 -11.27 12.69 15.28
CA PRO A 94 -10.14 13.31 14.61
C PRO A 94 -9.65 14.56 15.34
N LEU A 95 -8.37 14.57 15.72
CA LEU A 95 -7.70 15.70 16.33
C LEU A 95 -6.86 16.46 15.28
N ALA A 96 -6.93 17.76 15.28
CA ALA A 96 -5.96 18.59 14.59
C ALA A 96 -4.65 18.67 15.41
N THR A 97 -3.54 18.94 14.72
CA THR A 97 -2.25 19.14 15.39
C THR A 97 -2.36 20.28 16.43
N GLY A 98 -1.98 19.98 17.66
CA GLY A 98 -2.04 20.93 18.79
C GLY A 98 -3.38 21.01 19.49
N GLN A 99 -4.40 20.24 19.10
CA GLN A 99 -5.63 20.08 19.84
C GLN A 99 -5.48 18.99 20.90
N ASP A 100 -6.12 19.19 22.04
CA ASP A 100 -6.12 18.25 23.17
C ASP A 100 -7.32 17.28 23.10
N GLY A 101 -8.39 17.63 22.39
CA GLY A 101 -9.62 16.86 22.33
C GLY A 101 -10.48 16.98 23.60
N PRO A 102 -11.56 16.19 23.70
CA PRO A 102 -12.40 16.15 24.88
C PRO A 102 -11.67 15.59 26.09
N GLU A 103 -12.20 15.92 27.29
CA GLU A 103 -11.75 15.32 28.55
C GLU A 103 -12.40 13.94 28.75
N ILE A 104 -11.59 12.97 29.14
CA ILE A 104 -11.96 11.58 29.40
C ILE A 104 -11.83 11.38 30.93
N PRO A 105 -12.93 11.16 31.65
CA PRO A 105 -12.88 10.98 33.11
C PRO A 105 -12.35 9.60 33.47
N VAL A 106 -11.38 9.54 34.38
CA VAL A 106 -10.91 8.30 34.99
C VAL A 106 -11.84 7.93 36.12
N THR A 107 -12.48 6.78 36.05
CA THR A 107 -13.42 6.27 37.08
C THR A 107 -12.71 5.40 38.11
N ALA A 108 -13.41 5.03 39.17
CA ALA A 108 -12.92 4.06 40.14
C ALA A 108 -12.73 2.65 39.52
N ALA A 109 -13.50 2.31 38.48
CA ALA A 109 -13.34 1.06 37.74
C ALA A 109 -12.03 1.05 36.97
N ASP A 110 -11.63 2.17 36.36
CA ASP A 110 -10.37 2.30 35.64
C ASP A 110 -9.15 2.18 36.55
N VAL A 111 -9.25 2.71 37.77
CA VAL A 111 -8.24 2.52 38.83
C VAL A 111 -8.16 1.05 39.26
N THR A 112 -9.30 0.35 39.35
CA THR A 112 -9.30 -1.10 39.65
C THR A 112 -8.63 -1.89 38.52
N SER A 113 -8.88 -1.56 37.25
CA SER A 113 -8.19 -2.16 36.09
C SER A 113 -6.69 -1.87 36.16
N TYR A 114 -6.30 -0.62 36.37
CA TYR A 114 -4.90 -0.24 36.56
C TYR A 114 -4.17 -1.06 37.63
N GLU A 115 -4.77 -1.26 38.82
CA GLU A 115 -4.14 -2.04 39.88
C GLU A 115 -4.06 -3.54 39.52
N ALA A 116 -5.05 -4.07 38.78
CA ALA A 116 -5.02 -5.45 38.29
C ALA A 116 -3.91 -5.67 37.26
N ASP A 117 -3.80 -4.79 36.27
CA ASP A 117 -2.77 -4.85 35.20
C ASP A 117 -1.37 -4.68 35.81
N LYS A 118 -1.23 -3.77 36.81
CA LYS A 118 0.00 -3.58 37.57
C LYS A 118 0.41 -4.82 38.36
N ALA A 119 -0.55 -5.51 38.99
CA ALA A 119 -0.29 -6.76 39.67
C ALA A 119 0.10 -7.91 38.72
N ALA A 120 -0.39 -7.87 37.48
CA ALA A 120 0.00 -8.78 36.39
C ALA A 120 1.37 -8.43 35.77
N THR A 121 2.02 -7.35 36.17
CA THR A 121 3.28 -6.82 35.63
C THR A 121 3.17 -6.34 34.17
N ASP A 122 1.96 -5.97 33.75
CA ASP A 122 1.71 -5.35 32.46
C ASP A 122 2.21 -3.89 32.44
N SER A 123 2.33 -3.31 31.26
CA SER A 123 2.73 -1.92 31.10
C SER A 123 1.58 -1.00 31.49
N VAL A 124 1.71 -0.20 32.55
CA VAL A 124 0.64 0.65 33.05
C VAL A 124 1.08 2.09 33.24
N VAL A 125 0.11 3.00 33.17
CA VAL A 125 0.25 4.42 33.49
C VAL A 125 -0.58 4.70 34.74
N ALA A 126 0.05 5.28 35.74
CA ALA A 126 -0.62 5.60 37.03
C ALA A 126 -1.76 6.59 36.81
N VAL A 127 -2.90 6.26 37.40
CA VAL A 127 -4.13 7.08 37.36
C VAL A 127 -4.80 7.14 38.71
N GLN A 128 -5.64 8.15 38.92
CA GLN A 128 -6.50 8.25 40.09
C GLN A 128 -7.96 8.53 39.72
N ALA A 129 -8.88 8.07 40.55
CA ALA A 129 -10.31 8.33 40.31
C ALA A 129 -10.63 9.84 40.38
N GLY A 130 -11.37 10.32 39.40
CA GLY A 130 -11.69 11.73 39.22
C GLY A 130 -10.65 12.53 38.40
N GLU A 131 -9.55 11.92 37.99
CA GLU A 131 -8.64 12.52 37.04
C GLU A 131 -9.34 12.75 35.70
N GLN A 132 -9.04 13.87 35.07
CA GLN A 132 -9.48 14.17 33.70
C GLN A 132 -8.26 14.16 32.76
N LEU A 133 -8.24 13.23 31.84
CA LEU A 133 -7.24 13.19 30.76
C LEU A 133 -7.85 13.75 29.50
N THR A 134 -7.16 14.62 28.79
CA THR A 134 -7.59 14.93 27.43
C THR A 134 -7.41 13.69 26.53
N GLU A 135 -8.18 13.59 25.46
CA GLU A 135 -8.02 12.52 24.47
C GLU A 135 -6.57 12.40 24.02
N ARG A 136 -5.91 13.53 23.77
CA ARG A 136 -4.50 13.58 23.41
C ARG A 136 -3.61 12.97 24.50
N GLN A 137 -3.78 13.35 25.76
CA GLN A 137 -3.02 12.81 26.88
C GLN A 137 -3.21 11.30 27.03
N ALA A 138 -4.44 10.79 26.84
CA ALA A 138 -4.73 9.37 26.91
C ALA A 138 -4.07 8.61 25.74
N LEU A 139 -4.03 9.17 24.50
CA LEU A 139 -3.31 8.63 23.37
C LEU A 139 -1.78 8.67 23.58
N GLU A 140 -1.25 9.73 24.17
CA GLU A 140 0.16 9.84 24.56
C GLU A 140 0.52 8.78 25.61
N ALA A 141 -0.34 8.56 26.61
CA ALA A 141 -0.18 7.52 27.61
C ALA A 141 -0.29 6.08 27.04
N LEU A 142 -1.08 5.89 26.01
CA LEU A 142 -1.21 4.64 25.27
C LEU A 142 0.06 4.31 24.48
N LEU A 143 0.60 5.27 23.73
CA LEU A 143 1.64 5.04 22.72
C LEU A 143 3.05 5.18 23.28
N ILE A 144 3.32 6.18 24.12
CA ILE A 144 4.65 6.53 24.61
C ILE A 144 5.14 5.53 25.66
N PRO A 145 4.54 5.43 26.88
CA PRO A 145 4.92 4.43 27.87
C PRO A 145 4.24 3.07 27.66
N SER A 146 3.39 2.96 26.62
CA SER A 146 2.70 1.71 26.29
C SER A 146 1.62 1.27 27.30
N GLY A 147 0.83 2.20 27.89
CA GLY A 147 -0.15 1.89 28.93
C GLY A 147 -1.27 0.93 28.47
N ASP A 148 -1.35 -0.27 29.07
CA ASP A 148 -2.40 -1.26 28.79
C ASP A 148 -3.75 -0.79 29.36
N ASN A 149 -3.74 -0.25 30.57
CA ASN A 149 -4.90 0.36 31.20
C ASN A 149 -5.45 1.57 30.40
N MET A 150 -4.59 2.29 29.66
CA MET A 150 -5.03 3.37 28.76
C MET A 150 -5.74 2.82 27.52
N ALA A 151 -5.33 1.67 27.02
CA ALA A 151 -6.04 1.01 25.92
C ALA A 151 -7.48 0.63 26.32
N ALA A 152 -7.65 0.10 27.52
CA ALA A 152 -8.97 -0.25 28.06
C ALA A 152 -9.85 0.99 28.30
N LEU A 153 -9.29 2.05 28.91
CA LEU A 153 -9.98 3.33 29.14
C LEU A 153 -10.49 3.94 27.81
N LEU A 154 -9.61 4.06 26.84
CA LEU A 154 -9.92 4.64 25.53
C LEU A 154 -10.95 3.80 24.76
N ALA A 155 -10.81 2.47 24.78
CA ALA A 155 -11.75 1.56 24.15
C ALA A 155 -13.16 1.64 24.77
N ALA A 156 -13.24 1.73 26.10
CA ALA A 156 -14.52 1.90 26.80
C ALA A 156 -15.14 3.27 26.53
N TRP A 157 -14.33 4.32 26.45
CA TRP A 157 -14.77 5.67 26.12
C TRP A 157 -15.35 5.77 24.70
N ASP A 158 -14.68 5.16 23.70
CA ASP A 158 -15.11 5.22 22.29
C ASP A 158 -16.35 4.32 22.01
N ALA A 159 -16.29 3.06 22.43
CA ALA A 159 -17.28 2.05 22.04
C ALA A 159 -18.23 1.62 23.18
N GLY A 160 -18.14 2.26 24.36
CA GLY A 160 -18.92 1.91 25.54
C GLY A 160 -18.46 0.63 26.26
N SER A 161 -17.62 -0.19 25.65
CA SER A 161 -17.01 -1.36 26.28
C SER A 161 -15.81 -1.88 25.49
N VAL A 162 -14.87 -2.53 26.19
CA VAL A 162 -13.70 -3.20 25.54
C VAL A 162 -14.13 -4.25 24.51
N PRO A 163 -15.10 -5.17 24.76
CA PRO A 163 -15.53 -6.12 23.74
C PRO A 163 -16.11 -5.47 22.48
N ALA A 164 -16.86 -4.38 22.62
CA ALA A 164 -17.40 -3.65 21.46
C ALA A 164 -16.27 -3.02 20.64
N PHE A 165 -15.25 -2.47 21.30
CA PHE A 165 -14.08 -1.92 20.61
C PHE A 165 -13.25 -3.00 19.90
N VAL A 166 -13.07 -4.18 20.53
CA VAL A 166 -12.39 -5.33 19.87
C VAL A 166 -13.13 -5.78 18.60
N ALA A 167 -14.46 -5.80 18.62
CA ALA A 167 -15.24 -6.06 17.42
C ALA A 167 -14.93 -5.02 16.32
N LYS A 168 -14.90 -3.72 16.67
CA LYS A 168 -14.55 -2.62 15.79
C LYS A 168 -13.12 -2.74 15.23
N MET A 169 -12.14 -3.20 16.05
CA MET A 169 -10.77 -3.46 15.59
C MET A 169 -10.73 -4.53 14.48
N ASN A 170 -11.52 -5.59 14.61
CA ASN A 170 -11.58 -6.66 13.60
C ASN A 170 -12.33 -6.21 12.32
N ASP A 171 -13.37 -5.39 12.45
CA ASP A 171 -14.06 -4.78 11.32
C ASP A 171 -13.12 -3.83 10.55
N GLU A 172 -12.34 -3.04 11.27
CA GLU A 172 -11.36 -2.11 10.68
C GLU A 172 -10.19 -2.87 10.04
N ALA A 173 -9.72 -3.98 10.63
CA ALA A 173 -8.73 -4.86 10.00
C ALA A 173 -9.24 -5.37 8.64
N THR A 174 -10.52 -5.72 8.55
CA THR A 174 -11.15 -6.12 7.29
C THR A 174 -11.20 -4.95 6.30
N THR A 175 -11.58 -3.77 6.73
CA THR A 175 -11.64 -2.54 5.92
C THR A 175 -10.28 -2.17 5.33
N LEU A 176 -9.22 -2.29 6.11
CA LEU A 176 -7.84 -2.03 5.70
C LEU A 176 -7.21 -3.19 4.89
N GLY A 177 -7.94 -4.30 4.68
CA GLY A 177 -7.44 -5.47 3.96
C GLY A 177 -6.33 -6.23 4.70
N LEU A 178 -6.33 -6.21 6.04
CA LEU A 178 -5.39 -6.94 6.88
C LEU A 178 -5.83 -8.40 7.04
N ALA A 179 -5.70 -9.16 5.97
CA ALA A 179 -6.30 -10.50 5.83
C ALA A 179 -5.76 -11.53 6.85
N ASN A 180 -4.60 -11.29 7.42
CA ASN A 180 -3.92 -12.17 8.38
C ASN A 180 -3.88 -11.53 9.78
N THR A 181 -4.85 -10.69 10.13
CA THR A 181 -4.88 -9.96 11.40
C THR A 181 -6.15 -10.28 12.16
N HIS A 182 -6.00 -10.58 13.44
CA HIS A 182 -7.10 -10.73 14.37
C HIS A 182 -6.74 -10.10 15.72
N TYR A 183 -7.69 -9.40 16.33
CA TYR A 183 -7.56 -8.80 17.64
C TYR A 183 -8.47 -9.50 18.64
N ALA A 184 -7.91 -9.98 19.76
CA ALA A 184 -8.60 -10.59 20.87
C ALA A 184 -8.72 -9.62 22.06
N ASP A 185 -7.91 -8.57 22.08
CA ASP A 185 -7.89 -7.51 23.08
C ASP A 185 -7.41 -6.19 22.49
N VAL A 186 -7.42 -5.14 23.29
CA VAL A 186 -7.10 -3.76 22.86
C VAL A 186 -5.63 -3.37 23.04
N SER A 187 -4.84 -4.19 23.71
CA SER A 187 -3.46 -3.88 24.11
C SER A 187 -2.41 -4.88 23.63
N GLY A 188 -2.82 -6.11 23.29
CA GLY A 188 -1.96 -7.19 22.81
C GLY A 188 -1.39 -8.10 23.91
N VAL A 189 -1.93 -8.03 25.12
CA VAL A 189 -1.57 -8.94 26.20
C VAL A 189 -2.02 -10.37 25.89
N GLN A 190 -3.18 -10.54 25.25
CA GLN A 190 -3.70 -11.82 24.86
C GLN A 190 -3.01 -12.34 23.58
N PRO A 191 -2.54 -13.60 23.56
CA PRO A 191 -1.86 -14.16 22.37
C PRO A 191 -2.78 -14.31 21.14
N GLY A 192 -4.09 -14.19 21.32
CA GLY A 192 -5.05 -14.16 20.22
C GLY A 192 -5.03 -12.87 19.38
N SER A 193 -4.44 -11.78 19.90
CA SER A 193 -4.14 -10.58 19.12
C SER A 193 -2.88 -10.86 18.28
N ALA A 194 -3.11 -11.29 17.03
CA ALA A 194 -2.06 -11.80 16.14
C ALA A 194 -2.18 -11.20 14.73
N SER A 195 -1.03 -11.05 14.07
CA SER A 195 -0.95 -10.48 12.73
C SER A 195 0.34 -10.92 12.01
N THR A 196 0.52 -10.46 10.77
CA THR A 196 1.78 -10.59 10.02
C THR A 196 2.51 -9.25 9.94
N ALA A 197 3.81 -9.28 9.72
CA ALA A 197 4.62 -8.08 9.54
C ALA A 197 4.09 -7.21 8.37
N ALA A 198 3.66 -7.83 7.27
CA ALA A 198 3.10 -7.11 6.13
C ALA A 198 1.79 -6.38 6.47
N ASP A 199 0.90 -6.98 7.25
CA ASP A 199 -0.35 -6.35 7.68
C ASP A 199 -0.07 -5.20 8.68
N GLN A 200 0.91 -5.37 9.58
CA GLN A 200 1.32 -4.30 10.49
C GLN A 200 1.96 -3.12 9.76
N VAL A 201 2.70 -3.35 8.67
CA VAL A 201 3.20 -2.28 7.80
C VAL A 201 2.01 -1.53 7.14
N ARG A 202 0.99 -2.23 6.62
CA ARG A 202 -0.20 -1.59 6.02
C ARG A 202 -0.94 -0.73 7.03
N LEU A 203 -1.24 -1.28 8.20
CA LEU A 203 -1.89 -0.55 9.29
C LEU A 203 -1.08 0.70 9.68
N THR A 204 0.22 0.52 9.88
CA THR A 204 1.08 1.63 10.32
C THR A 204 1.21 2.71 9.26
N MET A 205 1.24 2.37 7.96
CA MET A 205 1.18 3.38 6.90
C MET A 205 -0.13 4.19 6.96
N ALA A 206 -1.27 3.54 7.24
CA ALA A 206 -2.53 4.24 7.44
C ALA A 206 -2.48 5.16 8.68
N ALA A 207 -1.97 4.67 9.80
CA ALA A 207 -1.81 5.46 11.02
C ALA A 207 -0.83 6.64 10.82
N MET A 208 0.27 6.45 10.12
CA MET A 208 1.24 7.49 9.77
C MET A 208 0.68 8.53 8.79
N SER A 209 -0.48 8.30 8.15
CA SER A 209 -1.17 9.34 7.39
C SER A 209 -1.83 10.38 8.30
N LEU A 210 -2.10 10.04 9.56
CA LEU A 210 -2.72 10.91 10.56
C LEU A 210 -1.68 11.83 11.22
N PRO A 211 -1.78 13.17 11.09
CA PRO A 211 -0.75 14.08 11.59
C PRO A 211 -0.51 13.96 13.11
N VAL A 212 -1.57 13.79 13.90
CA VAL A 212 -1.45 13.68 15.36
C VAL A 212 -0.76 12.39 15.78
N PHE A 213 -1.06 11.27 15.11
CA PHE A 213 -0.36 10.00 15.36
C PHE A 213 1.16 10.15 15.15
N ARG A 214 1.58 10.75 14.02
CA ARG A 214 3.00 11.01 13.74
C ARG A 214 3.68 11.86 14.82
N VAL A 215 2.97 12.88 15.31
CA VAL A 215 3.51 13.75 16.37
C VAL A 215 3.70 12.96 17.65
N ILE A 216 2.70 12.19 18.09
CA ILE A 216 2.74 11.46 19.35
C ILE A 216 3.84 10.40 19.35
N VAL A 217 3.92 9.55 18.33
CA VAL A 217 4.92 8.46 18.29
C VAL A 217 6.35 8.96 18.23
N ALA A 218 6.56 10.19 17.75
CA ALA A 218 7.88 10.83 17.70
C ALA A 218 8.28 11.56 18.99
N MET A 219 7.42 11.56 20.04
CA MET A 219 7.73 12.21 21.32
C MET A 219 8.65 11.33 22.16
N PRO A 220 9.80 11.83 22.64
CA PRO A 220 10.68 11.05 23.52
C PRO A 220 10.11 10.86 24.92
N GLN A 221 9.24 11.77 25.34
CA GLN A 221 8.58 11.74 26.63
C GLN A 221 7.30 12.58 26.64
N VAL A 222 6.43 12.34 27.62
CA VAL A 222 5.25 13.14 27.92
C VAL A 222 5.14 13.39 29.41
N THR A 223 4.49 14.47 29.83
CA THR A 223 4.13 14.73 31.23
C THR A 223 2.63 14.61 31.40
N LEU A 224 2.20 13.64 32.21
CA LEU A 224 0.80 13.36 32.50
C LEU A 224 0.44 13.88 33.89
N PRO A 225 -0.85 14.22 34.17
CA PRO A 225 -1.25 14.88 35.39
C PRO A 225 -0.89 14.08 36.65
N VAL A 226 -1.23 12.80 36.75
CA VAL A 226 -0.97 11.94 37.90
C VAL A 226 0.32 11.13 37.73
N ALA A 227 0.57 10.58 36.54
CA ALA A 227 1.72 9.74 36.32
C ALA A 227 3.05 10.49 36.19
N GLY A 228 3.03 11.83 36.04
CA GLY A 228 4.24 12.63 35.84
C GLY A 228 4.93 12.35 34.50
N ILE A 229 6.25 12.48 34.48
CA ILE A 229 7.04 12.26 33.24
C ILE A 229 7.04 10.78 32.89
N GLN A 230 6.64 10.48 31.66
CA GLN A 230 6.67 9.15 31.04
C GLN A 230 7.58 9.17 29.82
N TYR A 231 8.46 8.19 29.70
CA TYR A 231 9.42 8.08 28.59
C TYR A 231 8.94 7.12 27.53
N ASN A 232 9.33 7.40 26.27
CA ASN A 232 9.07 6.49 25.17
C ASN A 232 9.90 5.21 25.34
N VAL A 233 9.25 4.06 25.15
CA VAL A 233 9.90 2.74 25.22
C VAL A 233 10.70 2.39 23.96
N ASP A 234 10.58 3.18 22.90
CA ASP A 234 11.38 3.04 21.67
C ASP A 234 12.80 3.54 21.90
N ALA A 235 13.73 2.60 22.10
CA ALA A 235 15.14 2.91 22.32
C ALA A 235 15.87 3.40 21.03
N LEU A 236 15.25 3.24 19.85
CA LEU A 236 15.82 3.71 18.58
C LEU A 236 15.28 5.08 18.16
N LEU A 237 14.31 5.64 18.89
CA LEU A 237 13.70 6.92 18.54
C LEU A 237 14.77 8.01 18.35
N GLY A 238 14.77 8.66 17.19
CA GLY A 238 15.70 9.70 16.81
C GLY A 238 17.06 9.20 16.29
N THR A 239 17.36 7.89 16.33
CA THR A 239 18.53 7.31 15.68
C THR A 239 18.18 6.94 14.23
N ASP A 240 19.13 7.02 13.30
CA ASP A 240 18.95 6.64 11.89
C ASP A 240 17.64 7.18 11.25
N HIS A 241 17.26 8.40 11.65
CA HIS A 241 16.02 9.08 11.22
C HIS A 241 14.72 8.33 11.57
N ILE A 242 14.76 7.44 12.59
CA ILE A 242 13.59 6.74 13.13
C ILE A 242 12.69 7.74 13.88
N LEU A 243 11.40 7.72 13.52
CA LEU A 243 10.35 8.59 14.02
C LEU A 243 9.44 7.93 15.09
N GLY A 244 9.67 6.68 15.40
CA GLY A 244 8.82 5.82 16.22
C GLY A 244 8.67 4.46 15.50
N VAL A 245 7.72 3.60 15.79
CA VAL A 245 6.32 3.86 16.15
C VAL A 245 5.94 3.15 17.47
N LYS A 246 6.12 1.81 17.51
CA LYS A 246 5.64 1.02 18.66
C LYS A 246 6.44 -0.24 18.89
N THR A 247 6.82 -0.44 20.12
CA THR A 247 7.43 -1.68 20.64
C THR A 247 6.34 -2.64 21.12
N GLY A 248 6.61 -3.92 21.12
CA GLY A 248 5.77 -4.95 21.72
C GLY A 248 6.62 -6.07 22.32
N TYR A 249 6.21 -6.56 23.49
CA TYR A 249 6.81 -7.73 24.11
C TYR A 249 5.80 -8.42 24.99
N THR A 250 5.65 -9.72 24.81
CA THR A 250 5.06 -10.67 25.76
C THR A 250 5.81 -11.99 25.64
N GLY A 251 5.62 -12.91 26.61
CA GLY A 251 6.21 -14.24 26.51
C GLY A 251 5.78 -15.04 25.27
N HIS A 252 4.61 -14.72 24.70
CA HIS A 252 4.09 -15.35 23.47
C HIS A 252 4.51 -14.59 22.19
N ALA A 253 4.52 -13.27 22.22
CA ALA A 253 4.88 -12.44 21.08
C ALA A 253 6.39 -12.43 20.78
N GLY A 254 7.22 -12.65 21.81
CA GLY A 254 8.63 -12.33 21.70
C GLY A 254 8.82 -10.81 21.57
N GLY A 255 9.96 -10.38 21.02
CA GLY A 255 10.23 -8.98 20.73
C GLY A 255 9.62 -8.55 19.39
N CYS A 256 8.85 -7.49 19.42
CA CYS A 256 8.23 -6.88 18.25
C CYS A 256 8.57 -5.40 18.21
N PHE A 257 8.89 -4.88 17.01
CA PHE A 257 9.09 -3.46 16.79
C PHE A 257 8.52 -3.07 15.44
N VAL A 258 7.61 -2.11 15.46
CA VAL A 258 7.13 -1.44 14.25
C VAL A 258 7.72 -0.05 14.23
N PHE A 259 8.43 0.29 13.16
CA PHE A 259 9.13 1.55 13.01
C PHE A 259 8.66 2.35 11.80
N ALA A 260 8.85 3.66 11.88
CA ALA A 260 8.83 4.57 10.74
C ALA A 260 10.12 5.35 10.72
N ALA A 261 10.72 5.51 9.55
CA ALA A 261 11.95 6.29 9.37
C ALA A 261 11.86 7.12 8.09
N THR A 262 12.57 8.25 8.04
CA THR A 262 12.68 9.02 6.80
C THR A 262 13.94 8.66 6.05
N THR A 263 13.83 8.54 4.73
CA THR A 263 14.97 8.37 3.83
C THR A 263 14.84 9.24 2.60
N THR A 264 15.94 9.46 1.87
CA THR A 264 15.95 10.26 0.64
C THR A 264 16.18 9.38 -0.56
N VAL A 265 15.23 9.38 -1.51
CA VAL A 265 15.32 8.65 -2.78
C VAL A 265 15.36 9.66 -3.92
N GLY A 266 16.52 9.82 -4.55
CA GLY A 266 16.78 10.92 -5.47
C GLY A 266 16.73 12.27 -4.78
N THR A 267 15.73 13.11 -5.08
CA THR A 267 15.52 14.43 -4.44
C THR A 267 14.31 14.44 -3.49
N ALA A 268 13.62 13.32 -3.31
CA ALA A 268 12.41 13.24 -2.49
C ALA A 268 12.71 12.57 -1.15
N THR A 269 12.23 13.17 -0.05
CA THR A 269 12.16 12.49 1.24
C THR A 269 10.91 11.66 1.29
N VAL A 270 11.04 10.38 1.64
CA VAL A 270 9.93 9.44 1.81
C VAL A 270 9.94 8.86 3.22
N THR A 271 8.80 8.36 3.67
CA THR A 271 8.69 7.66 4.95
C THR A 271 8.62 6.16 4.70
N VAL A 272 9.65 5.45 5.15
CA VAL A 272 9.68 3.99 5.22
C VAL A 272 8.96 3.57 6.49
N VAL A 273 8.10 2.56 6.40
CA VAL A 273 7.50 1.86 7.54
C VAL A 273 7.96 0.43 7.51
N GLY A 274 8.45 -0.08 8.64
CA GLY A 274 8.85 -1.48 8.76
C GLY A 274 8.27 -2.12 10.02
N ALA A 275 8.16 -3.44 9.99
CA ALA A 275 7.75 -4.28 11.12
C ALA A 275 8.73 -5.44 11.26
N ILE A 276 9.25 -5.62 12.46
CA ILE A 276 10.03 -6.77 12.91
C ILE A 276 9.22 -7.45 14.00
N LEU A 277 8.79 -8.67 13.78
CA LEU A 277 7.90 -9.38 14.71
C LEU A 277 8.52 -10.71 15.15
N HIS A 278 8.14 -11.15 16.34
CA HIS A 278 8.45 -12.46 16.90
C HIS A 278 9.97 -12.76 16.98
N GLN A 279 10.75 -11.79 17.44
CA GLN A 279 12.15 -12.02 17.75
C GLN A 279 12.27 -12.73 19.09
N THR A 280 13.14 -13.74 19.19
CA THR A 280 13.36 -14.50 20.42
C THR A 280 14.69 -14.14 21.05
N ALA A 281 14.75 -14.20 22.39
CA ALA A 281 16.00 -14.05 23.11
C ALA A 281 16.96 -15.23 22.78
N THR A 282 18.25 -14.94 22.75
CA THR A 282 19.30 -15.94 22.56
C THR A 282 20.33 -15.82 23.69
N PRO A 283 21.23 -16.79 23.88
CA PRO A 283 22.28 -16.69 24.89
C PRO A 283 23.18 -15.44 24.73
N THR A 284 23.36 -14.96 23.50
CA THR A 284 24.13 -13.75 23.18
C THR A 284 23.32 -12.48 23.16
N GLN A 285 21.99 -12.60 23.05
CA GLN A 285 21.03 -11.48 23.09
C GLN A 285 19.86 -11.85 23.99
N PRO A 286 19.99 -11.65 25.33
CA PRO A 286 19.01 -12.13 26.31
C PRO A 286 17.68 -11.36 26.32
N SER A 287 17.60 -10.21 25.60
CA SER A 287 16.38 -9.43 25.45
C SER A 287 15.80 -9.65 24.05
N ALA A 288 14.59 -10.20 23.99
CA ALA A 288 13.88 -10.36 22.73
C ALA A 288 13.51 -9.01 22.06
N LEU A 289 13.19 -8.00 22.87
CA LEU A 289 12.93 -6.64 22.35
C LEU A 289 14.21 -6.02 21.78
N GLN A 290 15.36 -6.18 22.45
CA GLN A 290 16.64 -5.73 21.92
C GLN A 290 16.98 -6.47 20.61
N ALA A 291 16.64 -7.75 20.47
CA ALA A 291 16.82 -8.47 19.22
C ALA A 291 16.00 -7.85 18.06
N ALA A 292 14.80 -7.34 18.36
CA ALA A 292 14.00 -6.60 17.36
C ALA A 292 14.64 -5.25 16.97
N PHE A 293 15.24 -4.54 17.92
CA PHE A 293 16.01 -3.31 17.63
C PHE A 293 17.25 -3.61 16.80
N ASP A 294 18.03 -4.64 17.15
CA ASP A 294 19.24 -5.03 16.41
C ASP A 294 18.91 -5.46 14.98
N ALA A 295 17.80 -6.18 14.80
CA ALA A 295 17.30 -6.54 13.47
C ALA A 295 16.90 -5.29 12.66
N THR A 296 16.28 -4.29 13.29
CA THR A 296 15.93 -3.02 12.66
C THR A 296 17.17 -2.25 12.22
N THR A 297 18.18 -2.10 13.08
CA THR A 297 19.43 -1.38 12.75
C THR A 297 20.25 -2.10 11.68
N THR A 298 20.05 -3.40 11.49
CA THR A 298 20.64 -4.16 10.40
C THR A 298 19.85 -3.99 9.09
N LEU A 299 18.52 -4.01 9.15
CA LEU A 299 17.66 -3.97 7.98
C LEU A 299 17.56 -2.56 7.37
N LEU A 300 17.31 -1.53 8.19
CA LEU A 300 17.00 -0.17 7.71
C LEU A 300 18.09 0.42 6.78
N PRO A 301 19.38 0.34 7.05
CA PRO A 301 20.40 0.84 6.13
C PRO A 301 20.45 0.08 4.79
N THR A 302 19.98 -1.17 4.76
CA THR A 302 19.89 -1.94 3.51
C THR A 302 18.65 -1.55 2.70
N ILE A 303 17.55 -1.19 3.35
CA ILE A 303 16.37 -0.62 2.70
C ILE A 303 16.74 0.69 2.03
N ASP A 304 17.39 1.62 2.75
CA ASP A 304 17.77 2.95 2.24
C ASP A 304 18.57 2.87 0.95
N ARG A 305 19.53 1.93 0.89
CA ARG A 305 20.37 1.71 -0.30
C ARG A 305 19.66 1.00 -1.45
N SER A 306 18.51 0.40 -1.17
CA SER A 306 17.78 -0.46 -2.11
C SER A 306 16.62 0.23 -2.78
N LEU A 307 16.15 1.36 -2.21
CA LEU A 307 15.03 2.11 -2.76
C LEU A 307 15.47 2.89 -3.99
N GLU A 308 14.71 2.76 -5.05
CA GLU A 308 14.91 3.48 -6.30
C GLU A 308 13.61 4.09 -6.82
N ARG A 309 13.73 5.24 -7.43
CA ARG A 309 12.64 5.89 -8.16
C ARG A 309 12.96 5.91 -9.64
N GLY A 310 12.20 5.17 -10.44
CA GLY A 310 12.41 5.03 -11.87
C GLY A 310 11.18 5.35 -12.69
N GLN A 311 11.39 5.89 -13.90
CA GLN A 311 10.33 6.11 -14.87
C GLN A 311 10.20 4.85 -15.74
N VAL A 312 9.12 4.08 -15.53
CA VAL A 312 8.86 2.79 -16.21
C VAL A 312 8.03 2.93 -17.48
N VAL A 313 7.28 4.02 -17.63
CA VAL A 313 6.60 4.39 -18.88
C VAL A 313 6.78 5.89 -19.10
N ARG A 314 7.05 6.28 -20.35
CA ARG A 314 7.15 7.70 -20.76
C ARG A 314 5.89 8.13 -21.49
N SER A 315 5.45 9.36 -21.28
CA SER A 315 4.42 9.96 -22.12
C SER A 315 4.87 9.94 -23.60
N GLY A 316 3.99 9.52 -24.50
CA GLY A 316 4.29 9.33 -25.92
C GLY A 316 4.99 8.00 -26.26
N GLN A 317 5.37 7.17 -25.28
CA GLN A 317 5.93 5.84 -25.53
C GLN A 317 4.93 4.95 -26.25
N VAL A 318 5.40 4.21 -27.28
CA VAL A 318 4.57 3.24 -28.00
C VAL A 318 4.44 1.97 -27.18
N LEU A 319 3.20 1.61 -26.84
CA LEU A 319 2.88 0.42 -26.04
C LEU A 319 2.07 -0.62 -26.82
N ALA A 320 1.48 -0.23 -27.96
CA ALA A 320 0.81 -1.14 -28.88
C ALA A 320 0.82 -0.58 -30.30
N THR A 321 0.49 -1.42 -31.27
CA THR A 321 0.32 -1.04 -32.68
C THR A 321 -1.01 -1.58 -33.18
N ILE A 322 -1.74 -0.77 -33.95
CA ILE A 322 -2.94 -1.17 -34.67
C ILE A 322 -2.57 -1.39 -36.11
N GLU A 323 -3.01 -2.50 -36.68
CA GLU A 323 -2.81 -2.86 -38.08
C GLU A 323 -4.17 -3.01 -38.79
N ALA A 324 -4.31 -2.31 -39.87
CA ALA A 324 -5.45 -2.42 -40.79
C ALA A 324 -4.92 -2.70 -42.21
N PRO A 325 -5.43 -3.72 -42.92
CA PRO A 325 -4.92 -4.10 -44.24
C PRO A 325 -4.93 -2.97 -45.30
N TRP A 326 -5.75 -1.95 -45.09
CA TRP A 326 -5.92 -0.80 -45.99
C TRP A 326 -5.19 0.48 -45.53
N SER A 327 -4.38 0.39 -44.47
CA SER A 327 -3.67 1.53 -43.93
C SER A 327 -2.29 1.13 -43.43
N SER A 328 -1.39 2.11 -43.29
CA SER A 328 -0.14 1.89 -42.56
C SER A 328 -0.42 1.63 -41.08
N PRO A 329 0.44 0.81 -40.42
CA PRO A 329 0.31 0.58 -38.97
C PRO A 329 0.29 1.88 -38.18
N VAL A 330 -0.58 1.97 -37.17
CA VAL A 330 -0.75 3.14 -36.29
C VAL A 330 -0.30 2.77 -34.89
N SER A 331 0.61 3.54 -34.30
CA SER A 331 1.08 3.36 -32.94
C SER A 331 0.07 3.85 -31.93
N LEU A 332 -0.13 3.09 -30.85
CA LEU A 332 -0.82 3.52 -29.64
C LEU A 332 0.21 4.00 -28.62
N ARG A 333 0.05 5.23 -28.17
CA ARG A 333 1.00 5.91 -27.29
C ARG A 333 0.40 6.14 -25.91
N ALA A 334 1.22 5.98 -24.88
CA ALA A 334 0.88 6.33 -23.50
C ALA A 334 0.60 7.84 -23.39
N THR A 335 -0.49 8.20 -22.72
CA THR A 335 -0.86 9.61 -22.52
C THR A 335 -0.07 10.29 -21.42
N THR A 336 0.41 9.51 -20.44
CA THR A 336 1.13 10.01 -19.25
C THR A 336 2.36 9.16 -18.99
N SER A 337 3.34 9.76 -18.30
CA SER A 337 4.47 9.02 -17.73
C SER A 337 4.04 8.31 -16.44
N VAL A 338 4.67 7.15 -16.16
CA VAL A 338 4.55 6.43 -14.88
C VAL A 338 5.93 6.39 -14.25
N THR A 339 6.04 6.99 -13.09
CA THR A 339 7.23 6.94 -12.23
C THR A 339 6.86 6.17 -10.97
N VAL A 340 7.65 5.18 -10.62
CA VAL A 340 7.40 4.28 -9.50
C VAL A 340 8.56 4.37 -8.53
N LEU A 341 8.27 4.23 -7.23
CA LEU A 341 9.24 3.94 -6.20
C LEU A 341 9.14 2.45 -5.89
N GLY A 342 10.27 1.75 -5.85
CA GLY A 342 10.35 0.32 -5.59
C GLY A 342 11.77 -0.09 -5.25
N LEU A 343 12.06 -1.36 -5.35
CA LEU A 343 13.41 -1.89 -5.12
C LEU A 343 14.25 -1.88 -6.40
N ALA A 344 15.53 -1.57 -6.25
CA ALA A 344 16.48 -1.62 -7.37
C ALA A 344 16.43 -3.00 -8.06
N GLY A 345 16.42 -2.99 -9.41
CA GLY A 345 16.34 -4.21 -10.22
C GLY A 345 14.95 -4.84 -10.30
N GLU A 346 13.92 -4.24 -9.71
CA GLU A 346 12.55 -4.76 -9.78
C GLU A 346 11.98 -4.58 -11.18
N ALA A 347 11.45 -5.68 -11.76
CA ALA A 347 10.94 -5.67 -13.12
C ALA A 347 9.57 -4.99 -13.20
N ALA A 348 9.38 -4.16 -14.24
CA ALA A 348 8.07 -3.65 -14.59
C ALA A 348 7.35 -4.63 -15.54
N SER A 349 6.05 -4.77 -15.34
CA SER A 349 5.14 -5.46 -16.25
C SER A 349 4.16 -4.46 -16.83
N VAL A 350 4.02 -4.46 -18.16
CA VAL A 350 3.06 -3.62 -18.88
C VAL A 350 2.11 -4.52 -19.66
N LYS A 351 0.87 -4.62 -19.18
CA LYS A 351 -0.19 -5.38 -19.84
C LYS A 351 -1.13 -4.41 -20.57
N VAL A 352 -1.23 -4.56 -21.90
CA VAL A 352 -2.12 -3.72 -22.71
C VAL A 352 -3.47 -4.40 -22.86
N ASP A 353 -4.52 -3.68 -22.49
CA ASP A 353 -5.92 -4.06 -22.71
C ASP A 353 -6.51 -3.26 -23.87
N LEU A 354 -6.89 -3.96 -24.94
CA LEU A 354 -7.40 -3.38 -26.17
C LEU A 354 -8.80 -3.92 -26.45
N PRO A 355 -9.70 -3.10 -27.05
CA PRO A 355 -11.03 -3.58 -27.43
C PRO A 355 -10.91 -4.74 -28.44
N ARG A 356 -11.73 -5.78 -28.24
CA ARG A 356 -11.75 -6.98 -29.11
C ARG A 356 -12.14 -6.67 -30.56
N HIS A 357 -12.92 -5.61 -30.75
CA HIS A 357 -13.35 -5.12 -32.06
C HIS A 357 -13.06 -3.61 -32.12
N LEU A 358 -12.15 -3.25 -32.99
CA LEU A 358 -11.91 -1.85 -33.34
C LEU A 358 -12.84 -1.44 -34.48
N ALA A 359 -13.31 -0.21 -34.44
CA ALA A 359 -14.07 0.39 -35.54
C ALA A 359 -13.23 0.34 -36.81
N GLY A 360 -13.89 0.27 -37.97
CA GLY A 360 -13.21 0.25 -39.30
C GLY A 360 -12.46 1.54 -39.62
N SER A 361 -12.52 2.55 -38.78
CA SER A 361 -11.76 3.81 -38.88
C SER A 361 -11.38 4.27 -37.45
N VAL A 362 -10.25 4.95 -37.34
CA VAL A 362 -9.72 5.52 -36.08
C VAL A 362 -9.32 6.97 -36.37
N THR A 363 -9.58 7.88 -35.44
CA THR A 363 -9.10 9.26 -35.55
C THR A 363 -7.77 9.45 -34.81
N SER A 364 -6.96 10.39 -35.30
CA SER A 364 -5.73 10.76 -34.58
C SER A 364 -6.06 11.31 -33.20
N GLY A 365 -5.38 10.83 -32.16
CA GLY A 365 -5.64 11.20 -30.75
C GLY A 365 -6.81 10.44 -30.10
N GLU A 366 -7.50 9.57 -30.83
CA GLU A 366 -8.57 8.74 -30.26
C GLU A 366 -8.04 7.81 -29.20
N ARG A 367 -8.76 7.73 -28.06
CA ARG A 367 -8.40 6.80 -26.97
C ARG A 367 -8.83 5.38 -27.32
N ILE A 368 -7.84 4.50 -27.42
CA ILE A 368 -8.02 3.10 -27.79
C ILE A 368 -7.30 2.21 -26.78
N GLY A 369 -8.02 1.74 -25.78
CA GLY A 369 -7.47 0.85 -24.77
C GLY A 369 -6.71 1.54 -23.65
N THR A 370 -6.09 0.70 -22.83
CA THR A 370 -5.41 1.10 -21.60
C THR A 370 -4.23 0.15 -21.36
N ALA A 371 -3.12 0.65 -20.87
CA ALA A 371 -2.02 -0.16 -20.36
C ALA A 371 -2.09 -0.22 -18.84
N LEU A 372 -2.06 -1.42 -18.26
CA LEU A 372 -1.83 -1.64 -16.83
C LEU A 372 -0.32 -1.80 -16.61
N VAL A 373 0.27 -0.85 -15.90
CA VAL A 373 1.66 -0.86 -15.46
C VAL A 373 1.71 -1.42 -14.05
N THR A 374 2.55 -2.43 -13.80
CA THR A 374 2.72 -3.06 -12.49
C THR A 374 4.21 -3.15 -12.16
N VAL A 375 4.58 -2.73 -10.95
CA VAL A 375 5.91 -2.93 -10.34
C VAL A 375 5.68 -3.32 -8.89
N GLY A 376 6.02 -4.54 -8.52
CA GLY A 376 5.68 -5.07 -7.20
C GLY A 376 4.20 -4.94 -6.86
N ALA A 377 3.90 -4.24 -5.78
CA ALA A 377 2.52 -3.95 -5.36
C ALA A 377 1.90 -2.74 -6.08
N PHE A 378 2.69 -1.91 -6.74
CA PHE A 378 2.20 -0.74 -7.47
C PHE A 378 1.50 -1.16 -8.76
N HIS A 379 0.35 -0.54 -9.06
CA HIS A 379 -0.35 -0.70 -10.33
C HIS A 379 -1.05 0.59 -10.74
N GLN A 380 -0.92 0.94 -12.03
CA GLN A 380 -1.53 2.13 -12.60
C GLN A 380 -2.04 1.87 -14.01
N HIS A 381 -3.25 2.37 -14.30
CA HIS A 381 -3.82 2.37 -15.64
C HIS A 381 -3.40 3.61 -16.40
N VAL A 382 -2.83 3.41 -17.61
CA VAL A 382 -2.41 4.48 -18.51
C VAL A 382 -3.25 4.41 -19.78
N PRO A 383 -4.04 5.44 -20.11
CA PRO A 383 -4.78 5.49 -21.36
C PRO A 383 -3.84 5.50 -22.57
N LEU A 384 -4.26 4.82 -23.66
CA LEU A 384 -3.55 4.80 -24.93
C LEU A 384 -4.31 5.57 -25.99
N VAL A 385 -3.58 6.38 -26.77
CA VAL A 385 -4.14 7.17 -27.87
C VAL A 385 -3.46 6.83 -29.19
N ALA A 386 -4.23 6.87 -30.27
CA ALA A 386 -3.74 6.65 -31.63
C ALA A 386 -2.85 7.81 -32.08
N SER A 387 -1.64 7.51 -32.57
CA SER A 387 -0.68 8.51 -33.06
C SER A 387 -1.10 9.12 -34.42
N ALA A 388 -1.94 8.44 -35.17
CA ALA A 388 -2.48 8.85 -36.48
C ALA A 388 -3.87 8.24 -36.66
N GLY A 389 -4.58 8.73 -37.70
CA GLY A 389 -5.88 8.16 -38.06
C GLY A 389 -5.73 6.93 -38.96
N ILE A 390 -6.68 6.00 -38.85
CA ILE A 390 -6.94 4.93 -39.85
C ILE A 390 -8.19 5.38 -40.62
N PRO A 391 -8.09 5.66 -41.92
CA PRO A 391 -9.27 6.06 -42.69
C PRO A 391 -10.23 4.88 -42.91
N PRO A 392 -11.51 5.14 -43.13
CA PRO A 392 -12.43 4.06 -43.55
C PRO A 392 -11.96 3.40 -44.81
N VAL A 393 -12.31 2.12 -44.99
CA VAL A 393 -11.94 1.34 -46.21
C VAL A 393 -12.43 2.05 -47.48
N SER A 394 -11.49 2.39 -48.38
CA SER A 394 -11.81 3.03 -49.64
C SER A 394 -12.41 2.06 -50.67
N LEU A 395 -13.26 2.56 -51.56
CA LEU A 395 -13.75 1.78 -52.69
C LEU A 395 -12.62 1.24 -53.56
N ARG A 396 -11.57 2.04 -53.76
CA ARG A 396 -10.38 1.60 -54.50
C ARG A 396 -9.76 0.36 -53.88
N TRP A 397 -9.52 0.35 -52.58
CA TRP A 397 -8.96 -0.81 -51.87
C TRP A 397 -9.85 -2.06 -52.05
N ARG A 398 -11.19 -1.89 -51.92
CA ARG A 398 -12.13 -3.00 -52.09
C ARG A 398 -12.10 -3.62 -53.52
N LEU A 399 -11.71 -2.84 -54.53
CA LEU A 399 -11.68 -3.28 -55.91
C LEU A 399 -10.32 -3.85 -56.34
N THR A 400 -9.21 -3.47 -55.63
CA THR A 400 -7.84 -3.84 -56.08
C THR A 400 -7.16 -4.88 -55.19
N ASP A 401 -7.54 -4.96 -53.90
CA ASP A 401 -6.97 -5.92 -52.95
C ASP A 401 -7.90 -7.12 -52.79
N VAL A 402 -7.64 -8.17 -53.59
CA VAL A 402 -8.42 -9.40 -53.66
C VAL A 402 -7.83 -10.47 -52.75
#